data_598b02c2d2b8971ef50ec2b32321b8cf
#
_entry.id   598b02c2d2b8971ef50ec2b32321b8cf
#
_cell.length_a   1.000
_cell.length_b   1.000
_cell.length_c   1.000
_cell.angle_alpha   90.00
_cell.angle_beta   90.00
_cell.angle_gamma   90.00
#
_symmetry.space_group_name_H-M   'P 1'
#
loop_
_entity.id
_entity.type
_entity.pdbx_description
1 polymer ?
#
loop_
_entity_poly.entity_id
_entity_poly.type
_entity_poly.pdbx_seq_one_letter_code
_entity_poly.pdbx_strand_id
1 'polypeptide(L)'
;MKSENILPCVVLCLSVALVLGACEKKATPPPPPDHPRLAPNVLMRDITFHSAALNRNMPYRIILPTNIAAEKKLPVLYLLHGGGGNFHDWSNYSDVARFAENGLILVMPEGESSYYTNAADRPQDRYEDYIATDLMADVEQHFPAAPGRPNRAIMGISMGGFGAVNLALKHPDLFIFAAGISSALDVPSRPFSIKRIQQYHQHAGIFGPWKSEHRRANDPFVLARSADPTRTPYLYLTCGEQEGLLPANRQIAALLKDRHIPSEFHPGPGAHDWNQWNRRLDDAFQSLFAHLQRK
;
A
#
# COMPACT_ATOMS: atom_id res chain seq x y z
N MET A 1 34.28 -80.17 30.45
CA MET A 1 34.58 -79.63 29.12
C MET A 1 33.34 -78.95 28.64
N LYS A 2 33.30 -77.61 28.76
CA LYS A 2 32.19 -76.77 28.35
C LYS A 2 32.61 -75.96 27.12
N SER A 3 31.91 -76.15 26.02
CA SER A 3 32.12 -75.45 24.79
C SER A 3 31.39 -74.07 24.88
N GLU A 4 32.12 -72.99 24.79
CA GLU A 4 31.55 -71.65 24.71
C GLU A 4 31.23 -71.32 23.25
N ASN A 5 29.95 -71.03 22.99
CA ASN A 5 29.48 -70.51 21.71
C ASN A 5 29.67 -69.02 21.67
N ILE A 6 30.48 -68.50 20.79
CA ILE A 6 30.65 -67.08 20.50
C ILE A 6 29.72 -66.76 19.35
N LEU A 7 28.73 -65.84 19.65
CA LEU A 7 27.82 -65.29 18.67
C LEU A 7 28.45 -64.01 18.02
N PRO A 8 28.51 -63.90 16.70
CA PRO A 8 29.06 -62.74 16.07
C PRO A 8 27.98 -61.56 16.08
N CYS A 9 28.44 -60.46 16.60
CA CYS A 9 27.67 -59.20 16.58
C CYS A 9 27.68 -58.65 15.15
N VAL A 10 26.51 -58.66 14.47
CA VAL A 10 26.34 -58.04 13.18
C VAL A 10 26.05 -56.56 13.42
N VAL A 11 27.01 -55.69 13.14
CA VAL A 11 26.86 -54.26 13.14
C VAL A 11 26.18 -53.86 11.83
N LEU A 12 24.91 -53.48 11.94
CA LEU A 12 24.12 -52.94 10.82
C LEU A 12 24.43 -51.44 10.67
N CYS A 13 25.32 -51.08 9.73
CA CYS A 13 25.55 -49.70 9.34
C CYS A 13 24.36 -49.19 8.51
N LEU A 14 23.46 -48.40 9.10
CA LEU A 14 22.46 -47.63 8.38
C LEU A 14 23.14 -46.41 7.74
N SER A 15 23.38 -46.48 6.44
CA SER A 15 23.78 -45.33 5.63
C SER A 15 22.56 -44.43 5.40
N VAL A 16 22.45 -43.34 6.14
CA VAL A 16 21.47 -42.27 5.86
C VAL A 16 22.00 -41.46 4.69
N ALA A 17 21.50 -41.71 3.50
CA ALA A 17 21.73 -40.86 2.35
C ALA A 17 20.95 -39.56 2.55
N LEU A 18 21.64 -38.48 2.92
CA LEU A 18 21.11 -37.12 2.87
C LEU A 18 20.87 -36.74 1.40
N VAL A 19 19.63 -36.83 0.95
CA VAL A 19 19.20 -36.20 -0.32
C VAL A 19 19.11 -34.71 -0.08
N LEU A 20 20.18 -33.99 -0.37
CA LEU A 20 20.18 -32.55 -0.52
C LEU A 20 19.36 -32.22 -1.78
N GLY A 21 18.07 -32.15 -1.64
CA GLY A 21 17.19 -31.55 -2.64
C GLY A 21 17.58 -30.08 -2.80
N ALA A 22 18.29 -29.75 -3.88
CA ALA A 22 18.48 -28.38 -4.31
C ALA A 22 17.09 -27.78 -4.51
N CYS A 23 16.72 -26.86 -3.63
CA CYS A 23 15.50 -26.06 -3.78
C CYS A 23 15.75 -25.10 -4.95
N GLU A 24 15.47 -25.54 -6.18
CA GLU A 24 15.44 -24.65 -7.33
C GLU A 24 14.41 -23.54 -6.99
N LYS A 25 14.90 -22.32 -6.78
CA LYS A 25 14.04 -21.15 -6.74
C LYS A 25 13.31 -21.11 -8.09
N LYS A 26 12.03 -21.45 -8.10
CA LYS A 26 11.18 -21.22 -9.28
C LYS A 26 11.40 -19.78 -9.72
N ALA A 27 11.88 -19.61 -10.95
CA ALA A 27 12.00 -18.29 -11.54
C ALA A 27 10.65 -17.55 -11.44
N THR A 28 10.66 -16.37 -10.90
CA THR A 28 9.47 -15.53 -10.85
C THR A 28 9.01 -15.31 -12.30
N PRO A 29 7.75 -15.54 -12.63
CA PRO A 29 7.26 -15.26 -13.99
C PRO A 29 7.57 -13.80 -14.33
N PRO A 30 7.88 -13.51 -15.61
CA PRO A 30 8.10 -12.13 -16.03
C PRO A 30 6.87 -11.29 -15.69
N PRO A 31 7.06 -10.01 -15.31
CA PRO A 31 5.92 -9.13 -15.03
C PRO A 31 5.03 -9.06 -16.28
N PRO A 32 3.72 -8.89 -16.11
CA PRO A 32 2.81 -8.72 -17.23
C PRO A 32 3.26 -7.53 -18.09
N PRO A 33 3.02 -7.59 -19.41
CA PRO A 33 3.42 -6.50 -20.30
C PRO A 33 2.74 -5.20 -19.89
N ASP A 34 3.48 -4.10 -19.96
CA ASP A 34 2.96 -2.76 -19.70
C ASP A 34 1.98 -2.35 -20.81
N HIS A 35 0.76 -1.93 -20.43
CA HIS A 35 -0.32 -1.54 -21.36
C HIS A 35 -1.18 -0.42 -20.76
N PRO A 36 -0.60 0.76 -20.51
CA PRO A 36 -1.29 1.85 -19.83
C PRO A 36 -2.49 2.38 -20.62
N ARG A 37 -3.60 2.62 -19.92
CA ARG A 37 -4.80 3.25 -20.45
C ARG A 37 -4.68 4.76 -20.27
N LEU A 38 -4.28 5.44 -21.33
CA LEU A 38 -4.05 6.89 -21.30
C LEU A 38 -5.26 7.66 -21.82
N ALA A 39 -5.46 8.86 -21.29
CA ALA A 39 -6.36 9.86 -21.83
C ALA A 39 -5.63 10.71 -22.91
N PRO A 40 -6.38 11.41 -23.80
CA PRO A 40 -5.76 12.16 -24.91
C PRO A 40 -4.80 13.28 -24.49
N ASN A 41 -5.13 14.01 -23.43
CA ASN A 41 -4.43 15.23 -23.01
C ASN A 41 -3.53 15.00 -21.78
N VAL A 42 -2.86 13.86 -21.75
CA VAL A 42 -1.91 13.54 -20.66
C VAL A 42 -0.56 13.10 -21.20
N LEU A 43 0.46 13.32 -20.41
CA LEU A 43 1.83 12.82 -20.61
C LEU A 43 2.14 11.86 -19.47
N MET A 44 2.57 10.65 -19.81
CA MET A 44 3.05 9.66 -18.85
C MET A 44 4.56 9.51 -18.93
N ARG A 45 5.21 9.34 -17.77
CA ARG A 45 6.63 9.02 -17.67
C ARG A 45 6.86 8.02 -16.54
N ASP A 46 7.81 7.12 -16.75
CA ASP A 46 8.39 6.31 -15.68
C ASP A 46 9.71 6.96 -15.24
N ILE A 47 9.80 7.22 -13.96
CA ILE A 47 10.93 7.89 -13.31
C ILE A 47 11.61 6.91 -12.37
N THR A 48 12.92 6.99 -12.33
CA THR A 48 13.72 6.29 -11.30
C THR A 48 14.55 7.32 -10.58
N PHE A 49 14.44 7.36 -9.24
CA PHE A 49 15.19 8.27 -8.39
C PHE A 49 15.83 7.53 -7.21
N HIS A 50 16.84 8.10 -6.61
CA HIS A 50 17.48 7.53 -5.43
C HIS A 50 16.71 7.93 -4.17
N SER A 51 16.12 6.95 -3.48
CA SER A 51 15.53 7.16 -2.15
C SER A 51 16.61 7.05 -1.07
N ALA A 52 16.78 8.07 -0.28
CA ALA A 52 17.70 8.07 0.86
C ALA A 52 17.18 7.15 1.99
N ALA A 53 15.87 7.12 2.21
CA ALA A 53 15.25 6.28 3.22
C ALA A 53 15.43 4.78 2.94
N LEU A 54 15.38 4.36 1.68
CA LEU A 54 15.57 2.98 1.25
C LEU A 54 17.01 2.67 0.80
N ASN A 55 17.85 3.70 0.68
CA ASN A 55 19.23 3.62 0.17
C ASN A 55 19.34 2.86 -1.17
N ARG A 56 18.38 3.08 -2.07
CA ARG A 56 18.33 2.45 -3.40
C ARG A 56 17.51 3.26 -4.39
N ASN A 57 17.65 2.91 -5.66
CA ASN A 57 16.83 3.49 -6.72
C ASN A 57 15.42 2.89 -6.67
N MET A 58 14.41 3.78 -6.68
CA MET A 58 13.00 3.43 -6.65
C MET A 58 12.29 4.00 -7.86
N PRO A 59 11.48 3.18 -8.58
CA PRO A 59 10.69 3.67 -9.68
C PRO A 59 9.35 4.23 -9.20
N TYR A 60 8.83 5.20 -9.97
CA TYR A 60 7.43 5.58 -9.93
C TYR A 60 6.95 6.00 -11.32
N ARG A 61 5.67 5.84 -11.59
CA ARG A 61 5.01 6.39 -12.77
C ARG A 61 4.35 7.71 -12.43
N ILE A 62 4.49 8.70 -13.33
CA ILE A 62 3.81 9.98 -13.20
C ILE A 62 2.96 10.25 -14.44
N ILE A 63 1.75 10.77 -14.24
CA ILE A 63 0.86 11.24 -15.30
C ILE A 63 0.57 12.72 -15.05
N LEU A 64 0.81 13.53 -16.07
CA LEU A 64 0.63 14.98 -16.04
C LEU A 64 -0.35 15.40 -17.15
N PRO A 65 -1.21 16.40 -16.93
CA PRO A 65 -1.96 17.01 -18.02
C PRO A 65 -1.02 17.79 -18.95
N THR A 66 -1.32 17.77 -20.25
CA THR A 66 -0.52 18.50 -21.26
C THR A 66 -0.98 19.95 -21.44
N ASN A 67 -2.26 20.25 -21.13
CA ASN A 67 -2.87 21.56 -21.35
C ASN A 67 -2.83 22.43 -20.09
N ILE A 68 -1.61 22.70 -19.58
CA ILE A 68 -1.40 23.57 -18.42
C ILE A 68 -0.50 24.74 -18.80
N ALA A 69 -0.78 25.94 -18.25
CA ALA A 69 0.14 27.06 -18.37
C ALA A 69 1.49 26.71 -17.70
N ALA A 70 2.60 27.08 -18.32
CA ALA A 70 3.95 26.69 -17.90
C ALA A 70 4.29 27.02 -16.44
N GLU A 71 3.68 28.08 -15.89
CA GLU A 71 3.92 28.57 -14.51
C GLU A 71 2.98 27.96 -13.47
N LYS A 72 1.95 27.21 -13.88
CA LYS A 72 0.93 26.72 -13.00
C LYS A 72 1.42 25.49 -12.22
N LYS A 73 1.44 25.59 -10.89
CA LYS A 73 1.64 24.43 -10.02
C LYS A 73 0.29 23.71 -9.78
N LEU A 74 0.32 22.38 -9.79
CA LEU A 74 -0.84 21.51 -9.71
C LEU A 74 -0.85 20.68 -8.43
N PRO A 75 -2.04 20.36 -7.90
CA PRO A 75 -2.15 19.38 -6.83
C PRO A 75 -1.69 17.99 -7.29
N VAL A 76 -1.28 17.17 -6.34
CA VAL A 76 -0.73 15.82 -6.55
C VAL A 76 -1.59 14.80 -5.83
N LEU A 77 -1.94 13.71 -6.52
CA LEU A 77 -2.51 12.50 -5.95
C LEU A 77 -1.50 11.35 -6.03
N TYR A 78 -1.10 10.82 -4.89
CA TYR A 78 -0.28 9.63 -4.78
C TYR A 78 -1.18 8.39 -4.78
N LEU A 79 -1.00 7.46 -5.75
CA LEU A 79 -1.81 6.28 -5.98
C LEU A 79 -1.04 5.02 -5.60
N LEU A 80 -1.38 4.42 -4.48
CA LEU A 80 -0.70 3.27 -3.91
C LEU A 80 -1.29 1.95 -4.42
N HIS A 81 -0.44 1.06 -4.98
CA HIS A 81 -0.87 -0.24 -5.50
C HIS A 81 -1.19 -1.25 -4.40
N GLY A 82 -1.86 -2.34 -4.74
CA GLY A 82 -2.18 -3.45 -3.85
C GLY A 82 -1.01 -4.43 -3.64
N GLY A 83 -1.17 -5.34 -2.70
CA GLY A 83 -0.17 -6.39 -2.46
C GLY A 83 0.04 -7.29 -3.68
N GLY A 84 1.29 -7.54 -4.04
CA GLY A 84 1.68 -8.30 -5.22
C GLY A 84 1.58 -7.54 -6.55
N GLY A 85 1.15 -6.27 -6.50
CA GLY A 85 1.16 -5.36 -7.63
C GLY A 85 2.45 -4.54 -7.72
N ASN A 86 2.44 -3.51 -8.56
CA ASN A 86 3.57 -2.62 -8.79
C ASN A 86 3.10 -1.22 -9.25
N PHE A 87 4.03 -0.31 -9.49
CA PHE A 87 3.78 1.08 -9.88
C PHE A 87 3.08 1.27 -11.24
N HIS A 88 2.88 0.21 -12.05
CA HIS A 88 2.13 0.25 -13.30
C HIS A 88 0.63 -0.05 -13.14
N ASP A 89 0.23 -0.69 -12.05
CA ASP A 89 -1.10 -1.28 -11.89
C ASP A 89 -2.24 -0.29 -12.13
N TRP A 90 -2.18 0.88 -11.53
CA TRP A 90 -3.23 1.87 -11.66
C TRP A 90 -3.46 2.30 -13.12
N SER A 91 -2.39 2.52 -13.88
CA SER A 91 -2.52 2.90 -15.28
C SER A 91 -2.89 1.74 -16.20
N ASN A 92 -2.50 0.51 -15.85
CA ASN A 92 -2.77 -0.67 -16.67
C ASN A 92 -4.19 -1.21 -16.51
N TYR A 93 -4.72 -1.14 -15.28
CA TYR A 93 -6.00 -1.79 -14.96
C TYR A 93 -7.16 -0.81 -14.72
N SER A 94 -6.90 0.49 -14.77
CA SER A 94 -7.92 1.53 -14.66
C SER A 94 -7.77 2.63 -15.71
N ASP A 95 -8.79 3.43 -15.88
CA ASP A 95 -8.79 4.63 -16.71
C ASP A 95 -8.45 5.89 -15.90
N VAL A 96 -7.69 5.73 -14.82
CA VAL A 96 -7.35 6.79 -13.87
C VAL A 96 -6.70 8.01 -14.53
N ALA A 97 -6.00 7.81 -15.65
CA ALA A 97 -5.34 8.89 -16.40
C ALA A 97 -6.28 10.02 -16.83
N ARG A 98 -7.57 9.74 -17.05
CA ARG A 98 -8.58 10.76 -17.42
C ARG A 98 -8.77 11.85 -16.36
N PHE A 99 -8.52 11.52 -15.09
CA PHE A 99 -8.65 12.51 -14.01
C PHE A 99 -7.50 13.52 -13.98
N ALA A 100 -6.35 13.20 -14.58
CA ALA A 100 -5.25 14.14 -14.72
C ALA A 100 -5.63 15.33 -15.62
N GLU A 101 -6.51 15.14 -16.62
CA GLU A 101 -6.99 16.21 -17.51
C GLU A 101 -7.67 17.37 -16.75
N ASN A 102 -8.14 17.13 -15.53
CA ASN A 102 -8.73 18.15 -14.65
C ASN A 102 -7.67 18.97 -13.87
N GLY A 103 -6.42 18.93 -14.28
CA GLY A 103 -5.34 19.69 -13.65
C GLY A 103 -4.81 19.02 -12.37
N LEU A 104 -4.68 17.70 -12.37
CA LEU A 104 -4.15 16.89 -11.29
C LEU A 104 -2.92 16.10 -11.75
N ILE A 105 -1.86 16.07 -10.97
CA ILE A 105 -0.73 15.18 -11.17
C ILE A 105 -1.02 13.85 -10.47
N LEU A 106 -0.87 12.73 -11.17
CA LEU A 106 -0.98 11.39 -10.60
C LEU A 106 0.41 10.79 -10.46
N VAL A 107 0.75 10.29 -9.26
CA VAL A 107 2.04 9.67 -8.94
C VAL A 107 1.78 8.27 -8.41
N MET A 108 2.33 7.25 -9.05
CA MET A 108 2.16 5.83 -8.76
C MET A 108 3.51 5.25 -8.34
N PRO A 109 3.83 5.24 -7.04
CA PRO A 109 5.11 4.72 -6.57
C PRO A 109 5.14 3.19 -6.51
N GLU A 110 6.34 2.61 -6.66
CA GLU A 110 6.60 1.23 -6.27
C GLU A 110 6.59 1.13 -4.74
N GLY A 111 5.84 0.19 -4.22
CA GLY A 111 5.70 -0.04 -2.78
C GLY A 111 6.06 -1.46 -2.36
N GLU A 112 6.35 -2.34 -3.33
CA GLU A 112 6.59 -3.76 -3.10
C GLU A 112 5.49 -4.38 -2.18
N SER A 113 5.86 -5.24 -1.23
CA SER A 113 4.93 -5.83 -0.24
C SER A 113 5.10 -5.20 1.16
N SER A 114 5.38 -3.91 1.23
CA SER A 114 5.79 -3.18 2.44
C SER A 114 4.64 -2.70 3.32
N TYR A 115 3.41 -2.71 2.83
CA TYR A 115 2.29 -1.98 3.44
C TYR A 115 2.57 -0.47 3.60
N TYR A 116 3.54 0.06 2.86
CA TYR A 116 3.97 1.49 2.93
C TYR A 116 4.34 1.91 4.36
N THR A 117 4.99 1.00 5.08
CA THR A 117 5.35 1.11 6.50
C THR A 117 6.84 0.89 6.67
N ASN A 118 7.50 1.60 7.57
CA ASN A 118 8.86 1.28 7.98
C ASN A 118 8.86 -0.08 8.66
N ALA A 119 9.64 -1.04 8.18
CA ALA A 119 9.62 -2.40 8.70
C ALA A 119 10.26 -2.51 10.09
N ALA A 120 9.69 -3.37 10.93
CA ALA A 120 10.16 -3.55 12.30
C ALA A 120 11.49 -4.32 12.39
N ASP A 121 11.71 -5.31 11.52
CA ASP A 121 12.89 -6.20 11.56
C ASP A 121 13.91 -5.92 10.45
N ARG A 122 13.59 -5.00 9.54
CA ARG A 122 14.45 -4.59 8.42
C ARG A 122 14.61 -3.07 8.41
N PRO A 123 15.58 -2.53 9.15
CA PRO A 123 15.76 -1.08 9.31
C PRO A 123 16.07 -0.34 8.01
N GLN A 124 16.48 -1.03 6.95
CA GLN A 124 16.66 -0.49 5.60
C GLN A 124 15.34 -0.37 4.81
N ASP A 125 14.26 -1.05 5.22
CA ASP A 125 12.95 -1.04 4.54
C ASP A 125 12.06 0.06 5.13
N ARG A 126 12.39 1.31 4.84
CA ARG A 126 11.73 2.52 5.37
C ARG A 126 10.74 3.09 4.36
N TYR A 127 9.72 2.32 4.01
CA TYR A 127 8.76 2.69 2.97
C TYR A 127 7.83 3.84 3.37
N GLU A 128 7.55 4.03 4.65
CA GLU A 128 6.82 5.20 5.14
C GLU A 128 7.60 6.48 4.87
N ASP A 129 8.88 6.51 5.22
CA ASP A 129 9.74 7.68 5.00
C ASP A 129 10.00 7.92 3.51
N TYR A 130 10.15 6.85 2.74
CA TYR A 130 10.26 6.93 1.28
C TYR A 130 9.05 7.66 0.68
N ILE A 131 7.81 7.29 1.04
CA ILE A 131 6.61 7.95 0.52
C ILE A 131 6.47 9.37 1.09
N ALA A 132 6.57 9.51 2.42
CA ALA A 132 6.25 10.76 3.11
C ALA A 132 7.33 11.85 2.96
N THR A 133 8.54 11.49 2.57
CA THR A 133 9.67 12.42 2.47
C THR A 133 10.30 12.41 1.09
N ASP A 134 10.93 11.29 0.69
CA ASP A 134 11.79 11.26 -0.49
C ASP A 134 11.00 11.44 -1.80
N LEU A 135 9.93 10.67 -1.96
CA LEU A 135 9.08 10.74 -3.17
C LEU A 135 8.40 12.10 -3.31
N MET A 136 7.87 12.65 -2.21
CA MET A 136 7.23 13.96 -2.25
C MET A 136 8.22 15.06 -2.63
N ALA A 137 9.43 15.01 -2.07
CA ALA A 137 10.50 15.97 -2.39
C ALA A 137 10.93 15.87 -3.86
N ASP A 138 11.13 14.65 -4.37
CA ASP A 138 11.49 14.41 -5.77
C ASP A 138 10.43 14.95 -6.73
N VAL A 139 9.15 14.65 -6.47
CA VAL A 139 8.03 15.11 -7.30
C VAL A 139 7.92 16.65 -7.28
N GLU A 140 8.03 17.29 -6.13
CA GLU A 140 7.94 18.75 -6.01
C GLU A 140 9.14 19.48 -6.61
N GLN A 141 10.30 18.85 -6.62
CA GLN A 141 11.53 19.42 -7.21
C GLN A 141 11.53 19.32 -8.74
N HIS A 142 11.05 18.22 -9.30
CA HIS A 142 11.22 17.93 -10.75
C HIS A 142 9.97 18.15 -11.59
N PHE A 143 8.80 18.37 -10.98
CA PHE A 143 7.53 18.53 -11.68
C PHE A 143 6.77 19.78 -11.22
N PRO A 144 5.76 20.26 -11.97
CA PRO A 144 4.96 21.43 -11.60
C PRO A 144 3.99 21.11 -10.46
N ALA A 145 4.46 20.44 -9.42
CA ALA A 145 3.68 20.08 -8.25
C ALA A 145 3.55 21.26 -7.27
N ALA A 146 2.34 21.53 -6.81
CA ALA A 146 2.10 22.52 -5.78
C ALA A 146 2.45 21.94 -4.40
N PRO A 147 3.31 22.60 -3.61
CA PRO A 147 3.74 22.07 -2.33
C PRO A 147 2.68 22.18 -1.24
N GLY A 148 2.87 21.40 -0.20
CA GLY A 148 2.14 21.50 1.06
C GLY A 148 0.79 20.78 1.07
N ARG A 149 0.30 20.57 2.29
CA ARG A 149 -0.91 19.81 2.63
C ARG A 149 -2.13 20.09 1.75
N PRO A 150 -2.48 21.36 1.44
CA PRO A 150 -3.68 21.67 0.65
C PRO A 150 -3.66 21.15 -0.78
N ASN A 151 -2.50 20.77 -1.28
CA ASN A 151 -2.29 20.32 -2.64
C ASN A 151 -1.88 18.84 -2.74
N ARG A 152 -1.85 18.10 -1.62
CA ARG A 152 -1.47 16.70 -1.60
C ARG A 152 -2.63 15.83 -1.17
N ALA A 153 -2.87 14.78 -1.93
CA ALA A 153 -3.82 13.72 -1.62
C ALA A 153 -3.16 12.34 -1.80
N ILE A 154 -3.70 11.34 -1.14
CA ILE A 154 -3.23 9.96 -1.22
C ILE A 154 -4.42 9.02 -1.38
N MET A 155 -4.30 8.02 -2.26
CA MET A 155 -5.33 7.02 -2.50
C MET A 155 -4.67 5.65 -2.71
N GLY A 156 -5.33 4.58 -2.32
CA GLY A 156 -4.79 3.26 -2.58
C GLY A 156 -5.84 2.16 -2.53
N ILE A 157 -5.45 1.01 -3.08
CA ILE A 157 -6.27 -0.21 -3.09
C ILE A 157 -5.66 -1.28 -2.19
N SER A 158 -6.48 -2.04 -1.46
CA SER A 158 -6.02 -3.20 -0.67
C SER A 158 -4.89 -2.84 0.32
N MET A 159 -3.68 -3.35 0.09
CA MET A 159 -2.47 -2.96 0.80
C MET A 159 -2.20 -1.45 0.67
N GLY A 160 -2.36 -0.88 -0.53
CA GLY A 160 -2.23 0.56 -0.76
C GLY A 160 -3.32 1.37 -0.07
N GLY A 161 -4.53 0.81 0.04
CA GLY A 161 -5.61 1.40 0.83
C GLY A 161 -5.28 1.46 2.32
N PHE A 162 -4.65 0.42 2.85
CA PHE A 162 -4.05 0.46 4.19
C PHE A 162 -3.01 1.57 4.28
N GLY A 163 -2.05 1.61 3.34
CA GLY A 163 -0.99 2.62 3.31
C GLY A 163 -1.53 4.04 3.29
N ALA A 164 -2.52 4.32 2.43
CA ALA A 164 -3.13 5.64 2.31
C ALA A 164 -3.79 6.10 3.62
N VAL A 165 -4.59 5.25 4.26
CA VAL A 165 -5.26 5.56 5.53
C VAL A 165 -4.25 5.67 6.67
N ASN A 166 -3.28 4.76 6.75
CA ASN A 166 -2.27 4.75 7.80
C ASN A 166 -1.37 6.00 7.75
N LEU A 167 -0.86 6.35 6.56
CA LEU A 167 -0.05 7.56 6.36
C LEU A 167 -0.83 8.83 6.68
N ALA A 168 -2.10 8.92 6.27
CA ALA A 168 -2.95 10.07 6.55
C ALA A 168 -3.20 10.27 8.06
N LEU A 169 -3.40 9.19 8.80
CA LEU A 169 -3.59 9.25 10.25
C LEU A 169 -2.30 9.55 11.02
N LYS A 170 -1.15 9.06 10.53
CA LYS A 170 0.17 9.31 11.15
C LYS A 170 0.73 10.69 10.81
N HIS A 171 0.49 11.17 9.61
CA HIS A 171 1.04 12.42 9.07
C HIS A 171 -0.08 13.38 8.62
N PRO A 172 -0.93 13.85 9.54
CA PRO A 172 -2.11 14.67 9.19
C PRO A 172 -1.75 15.99 8.52
N ASP A 173 -0.50 16.44 8.65
CA ASP A 173 -0.01 17.68 8.05
C ASP A 173 0.49 17.50 6.60
N LEU A 174 0.53 16.28 6.08
CA LEU A 174 1.00 16.03 4.71
C LEU A 174 -0.11 16.07 3.68
N PHE A 175 -1.33 15.63 4.03
CA PHE A 175 -2.42 15.43 3.08
C PHE A 175 -3.68 16.18 3.48
N ILE A 176 -4.45 16.67 2.49
CA ILE A 176 -5.79 17.22 2.69
C ILE A 176 -6.87 16.13 2.60
N PHE A 177 -6.60 15.08 1.82
CA PHE A 177 -7.52 13.99 1.50
C PHE A 177 -6.79 12.65 1.45
N ALA A 178 -7.44 11.60 1.94
CA ALA A 178 -6.97 10.23 1.74
C ALA A 178 -8.14 9.30 1.38
N ALA A 179 -7.90 8.38 0.43
CA ALA A 179 -8.89 7.40 0.04
C ALA A 179 -8.37 5.96 0.19
N GLY A 180 -9.17 5.15 0.87
CA GLY A 180 -8.90 3.71 1.04
C GLY A 180 -9.95 2.87 0.32
N ILE A 181 -9.55 2.19 -0.75
CA ILE A 181 -10.41 1.31 -1.54
C ILE A 181 -10.11 -0.14 -1.15
N SER A 182 -11.12 -0.87 -0.64
CA SER A 182 -10.96 -2.28 -0.22
C SER A 182 -9.76 -2.50 0.69
N SER A 183 -9.59 -1.63 1.69
CA SER A 183 -8.37 -1.49 2.47
C SER A 183 -8.14 -2.64 3.44
N ALA A 184 -6.91 -3.13 3.53
CA ALA A 184 -6.50 -4.21 4.43
C ALA A 184 -6.21 -3.69 5.87
N LEU A 185 -7.15 -2.93 6.46
CA LEU A 185 -6.94 -2.11 7.66
C LEU A 185 -6.69 -2.91 8.94
N ASP A 186 -7.16 -4.15 9.02
CA ASP A 186 -7.04 -5.00 10.21
C ASP A 186 -5.74 -5.82 10.26
N VAL A 187 -4.85 -5.70 9.25
CA VAL A 187 -3.64 -6.54 9.18
C VAL A 187 -2.77 -6.46 10.43
N PRO A 188 -2.49 -5.29 11.03
CA PRO A 188 -1.72 -5.22 12.26
C PRO A 188 -2.41 -5.87 13.46
N SER A 189 -3.74 -5.87 13.51
CA SER A 189 -4.54 -6.40 14.62
C SER A 189 -5.13 -7.80 14.39
N ARG A 190 -4.85 -8.44 13.23
CA ARG A 190 -5.32 -9.80 12.96
C ARG A 190 -4.74 -10.81 13.94
N PRO A 191 -5.58 -11.64 14.57
CA PRO A 191 -5.10 -12.69 15.48
C PRO A 191 -4.29 -13.73 14.71
N PHE A 192 -3.36 -14.38 15.44
CA PHE A 192 -2.61 -15.50 14.90
C PHE A 192 -3.54 -16.61 14.40
N SER A 193 -3.22 -17.17 13.24
CA SER A 193 -3.90 -18.35 12.69
C SER A 193 -2.90 -19.26 12.01
N ILE A 194 -2.89 -20.54 12.37
CA ILE A 194 -2.00 -21.54 11.76
C ILE A 194 -2.23 -21.70 10.26
N LYS A 195 -3.47 -21.47 9.80
CA LYS A 195 -3.81 -21.48 8.36
C LYS A 195 -3.16 -20.32 7.58
N ARG A 196 -2.65 -19.31 8.26
CA ARG A 196 -2.03 -18.11 7.69
C ARG A 196 -0.62 -17.88 8.23
N ILE A 197 0.08 -18.95 8.60
CA ILE A 197 1.39 -18.85 9.27
C ILE A 197 2.43 -18.09 8.43
N GLN A 198 2.46 -18.29 7.11
CA GLN A 198 3.37 -17.55 6.22
C GLN A 198 3.07 -16.04 6.20
N GLN A 199 1.79 -15.67 6.09
CA GLN A 199 1.36 -14.27 6.17
C GLN A 199 1.68 -13.67 7.54
N TYR A 200 1.50 -14.44 8.61
CA TYR A 200 1.83 -14.00 9.96
C TYR A 200 3.31 -13.65 10.09
N HIS A 201 4.22 -14.49 9.57
CA HIS A 201 5.66 -14.20 9.58
C HIS A 201 6.01 -12.96 8.74
N GLN A 202 5.44 -12.82 7.55
CA GLN A 202 5.63 -11.63 6.72
C GLN A 202 5.15 -10.37 7.46
N HIS A 203 3.95 -10.40 8.03
CA HIS A 203 3.40 -9.28 8.78
C HIS A 203 4.17 -8.99 10.07
N ALA A 204 4.75 -10.02 10.72
CA ALA A 204 5.60 -9.82 11.89
C ALA A 204 6.90 -9.09 11.54
N GLY A 205 7.48 -9.36 10.37
CA GLY A 205 8.64 -8.62 9.88
C GLY A 205 8.35 -7.14 9.61
N ILE A 206 7.16 -6.84 9.07
CA ILE A 206 6.75 -5.46 8.78
C ILE A 206 6.30 -4.73 10.05
N PHE A 207 5.33 -5.30 10.76
CA PHE A 207 4.65 -4.65 11.89
C PHE A 207 5.25 -4.98 13.26
N GLY A 208 6.23 -5.85 13.32
CA GLY A 208 6.80 -6.32 14.59
C GLY A 208 6.00 -7.45 15.25
N PRO A 209 6.49 -7.95 16.41
CA PRO A 209 5.83 -8.97 17.20
C PRO A 209 4.42 -8.58 17.62
N TRP A 210 3.60 -9.57 17.94
CA TRP A 210 2.25 -9.34 18.45
C TRP A 210 2.26 -8.43 19.68
N LYS A 211 1.43 -7.37 19.67
CA LYS A 211 1.34 -6.33 20.72
C LYS A 211 2.56 -5.45 20.89
N SER A 212 3.57 -5.48 20.00
CA SER A 212 4.68 -4.54 20.04
C SER A 212 4.21 -3.09 19.87
N GLU A 213 5.00 -2.15 20.37
CA GLU A 213 4.75 -0.72 20.18
C GLU A 213 4.75 -0.35 18.69
N HIS A 214 5.73 -0.86 17.94
CA HIS A 214 5.81 -0.65 16.49
C HIS A 214 4.53 -1.10 15.77
N ARG A 215 3.98 -2.28 16.13
CA ARG A 215 2.73 -2.78 15.55
C ARG A 215 1.55 -1.87 15.89
N ARG A 216 1.47 -1.39 17.13
CA ARG A 216 0.41 -0.47 17.57
C ARG A 216 0.51 0.89 16.89
N ALA A 217 1.73 1.41 16.69
CA ALA A 217 1.99 2.67 15.99
C ALA A 217 1.65 2.61 14.49
N ASN A 218 1.43 1.41 13.94
CA ASN A 218 1.03 1.16 12.55
C ASN A 218 -0.36 0.50 12.44
N ASP A 219 -1.18 0.59 13.48
CA ASP A 219 -2.55 0.07 13.48
C ASP A 219 -3.55 1.23 13.26
N PRO A 220 -4.24 1.28 12.10
CA PRO A 220 -5.21 2.35 11.80
C PRO A 220 -6.30 2.50 12.85
N PHE A 221 -6.70 1.41 13.54
CA PHE A 221 -7.69 1.49 14.62
C PHE A 221 -7.14 2.16 15.87
N VAL A 222 -5.86 1.96 16.18
CA VAL A 222 -5.19 2.65 17.30
C VAL A 222 -5.01 4.12 16.96
N LEU A 223 -4.52 4.42 15.75
CA LEU A 223 -4.31 5.78 15.27
C LEU A 223 -5.60 6.58 15.24
N ALA A 224 -6.70 6.03 14.70
CA ALA A 224 -7.99 6.70 14.63
C ALA A 224 -8.57 7.03 16.03
N ARG A 225 -8.32 6.19 17.05
CA ARG A 225 -8.76 6.48 18.42
C ARG A 225 -8.08 7.70 19.03
N SER A 226 -6.86 8.00 18.64
CA SER A 226 -6.06 9.12 19.16
C SER A 226 -5.96 10.31 18.21
N ALA A 227 -6.50 10.20 16.99
CA ALA A 227 -6.44 11.24 15.99
C ALA A 227 -7.21 12.50 16.43
N ASP A 228 -6.67 13.67 16.09
CA ASP A 228 -7.35 14.96 16.23
C ASP A 228 -8.26 15.19 15.02
N PRO A 229 -9.60 15.26 15.19
CA PRO A 229 -10.53 15.47 14.09
C PRO A 229 -10.30 16.76 13.29
N THR A 230 -9.74 17.79 13.91
CA THR A 230 -9.51 19.09 13.26
C THR A 230 -8.28 19.10 12.35
N ARG A 231 -7.34 18.18 12.58
CA ARG A 231 -6.10 18.05 11.82
C ARG A 231 -6.12 16.88 10.83
N THR A 232 -6.92 15.85 11.11
CA THR A 232 -7.00 14.66 10.26
C THR A 232 -7.50 15.03 8.86
N PRO A 233 -6.88 14.51 7.78
CA PRO A 233 -7.37 14.66 6.43
C PRO A 233 -8.80 14.12 6.28
N TYR A 234 -9.53 14.58 5.27
CA TYR A 234 -10.79 13.94 4.91
C TYR A 234 -10.54 12.51 4.42
N LEU A 235 -11.27 11.53 4.96
CA LEU A 235 -11.10 10.12 4.66
C LEU A 235 -12.27 9.59 3.82
N TYR A 236 -12.02 9.21 2.58
CA TYR A 236 -12.95 8.47 1.72
C TYR A 236 -12.67 6.98 1.82
N LEU A 237 -13.67 6.18 2.16
CA LEU A 237 -13.54 4.73 2.28
C LEU A 237 -14.59 4.02 1.42
N THR A 238 -14.17 2.96 0.73
CA THR A 238 -15.10 2.06 0.02
C THR A 238 -14.60 0.61 0.09
N CYS A 239 -15.54 -0.34 0.00
CA CYS A 239 -15.22 -1.77 0.02
C CYS A 239 -16.33 -2.56 -0.67
N GLY A 240 -15.97 -3.62 -1.37
CA GLY A 240 -16.92 -4.54 -1.99
C GLY A 240 -17.68 -5.38 -0.95
N GLU A 241 -18.97 -5.61 -1.21
CA GLU A 241 -19.82 -6.38 -0.28
C GLU A 241 -19.48 -7.87 -0.22
N GLN A 242 -18.84 -8.42 -1.28
CA GLN A 242 -18.37 -9.80 -1.31
C GLN A 242 -16.92 -9.96 -0.81
N GLU A 243 -16.33 -8.92 -0.23
CA GLU A 243 -14.95 -8.95 0.25
C GLU A 243 -14.83 -9.36 1.72
N GLY A 244 -13.84 -10.19 2.03
CA GLY A 244 -13.47 -10.51 3.42
C GLY A 244 -12.92 -9.31 4.22
N LEU A 245 -12.60 -8.20 3.55
CA LEU A 245 -12.12 -6.96 4.17
C LEU A 245 -13.26 -6.03 4.61
N LEU A 246 -14.50 -6.26 4.16
CA LEU A 246 -15.64 -5.41 4.46
C LEU A 246 -15.89 -5.22 5.97
N PRO A 247 -15.81 -6.25 6.84
CA PRO A 247 -16.02 -6.06 8.26
C PRO A 247 -15.05 -5.06 8.90
N ALA A 248 -13.76 -5.12 8.55
CA ALA A 248 -12.76 -4.19 9.06
C ALA A 248 -12.98 -2.76 8.53
N ASN A 249 -13.36 -2.62 7.25
CA ASN A 249 -13.68 -1.31 6.66
C ASN A 249 -14.94 -0.69 7.29
N ARG A 250 -15.96 -1.47 7.61
CA ARG A 250 -17.14 -0.99 8.37
C ARG A 250 -16.78 -0.58 9.80
N GLN A 251 -15.91 -1.34 10.46
CA GLN A 251 -15.49 -1.03 11.83
C GLN A 251 -14.69 0.28 11.91
N ILE A 252 -13.75 0.50 11.00
CA ILE A 252 -12.98 1.76 10.97
C ILE A 252 -13.90 2.93 10.63
N ALA A 253 -14.83 2.79 9.68
CA ALA A 253 -15.80 3.84 9.34
C ALA A 253 -16.68 4.23 10.53
N ALA A 254 -17.15 3.25 11.29
CA ALA A 254 -17.89 3.49 12.54
C ALA A 254 -17.03 4.23 13.57
N LEU A 255 -15.76 3.80 13.76
CA LEU A 255 -14.83 4.43 14.68
C LEU A 255 -14.54 5.90 14.28
N LEU A 256 -14.31 6.17 13.00
CA LEU A 256 -14.09 7.53 12.49
C LEU A 256 -15.30 8.43 12.79
N LYS A 257 -16.52 7.92 12.56
CA LYS A 257 -17.76 8.62 12.88
C LYS A 257 -17.89 8.91 14.37
N ASP A 258 -17.64 7.91 15.24
CA ASP A 258 -17.69 8.07 16.70
C ASP A 258 -16.65 9.06 17.22
N ARG A 259 -15.52 9.17 16.54
CA ARG A 259 -14.46 10.13 16.83
C ARG A 259 -14.65 11.49 16.17
N HIS A 260 -15.76 11.72 15.43
CA HIS A 260 -16.04 12.92 14.65
C HIS A 260 -14.95 13.29 13.64
N ILE A 261 -14.21 12.29 13.15
CA ILE A 261 -13.20 12.47 12.09
C ILE A 261 -13.94 12.62 10.76
N PRO A 262 -13.64 13.69 9.99
CA PRO A 262 -14.29 13.93 8.70
C PRO A 262 -14.08 12.77 7.73
N SER A 263 -15.15 12.05 7.42
CA SER A 263 -15.05 10.84 6.59
C SER A 263 -16.39 10.44 5.98
N GLU A 264 -16.30 9.63 4.93
CA GLU A 264 -17.41 8.95 4.29
C GLU A 264 -17.07 7.49 4.01
N PHE A 265 -18.09 6.63 3.96
CA PHE A 265 -17.93 5.21 3.67
C PHE A 265 -19.02 4.73 2.71
N HIS A 266 -18.62 4.18 1.57
CA HIS A 266 -19.50 3.76 0.48
C HIS A 266 -19.30 2.26 0.17
N PRO A 267 -19.88 1.33 0.95
CA PRO A 267 -19.88 -0.08 0.58
C PRO A 267 -20.74 -0.29 -0.66
N GLY A 268 -20.45 -1.30 -1.45
CA GLY A 268 -21.28 -1.63 -2.60
C GLY A 268 -20.92 -2.96 -3.24
N PRO A 269 -21.71 -3.40 -4.23
CA PRO A 269 -21.55 -4.72 -4.83
C PRO A 269 -20.17 -4.86 -5.48
N GLY A 270 -19.55 -6.04 -5.32
CA GLY A 270 -18.28 -6.40 -5.94
C GLY A 270 -17.35 -7.17 -5.01
N ALA A 271 -16.39 -7.85 -5.63
CA ALA A 271 -15.33 -8.62 -5.01
C ALA A 271 -14.02 -7.81 -4.96
N HIS A 272 -12.93 -8.45 -4.49
CA HIS A 272 -11.61 -7.82 -4.35
C HIS A 272 -10.86 -7.79 -5.69
N ASP A 273 -11.33 -6.99 -6.64
CA ASP A 273 -10.79 -6.91 -8.00
C ASP A 273 -10.91 -5.50 -8.62
N TRP A 274 -10.20 -5.30 -9.75
CA TRP A 274 -10.21 -4.06 -10.49
C TRP A 274 -11.58 -3.68 -11.07
N ASN A 275 -12.50 -4.64 -11.30
CA ASN A 275 -13.85 -4.33 -11.76
C ASN A 275 -14.65 -3.58 -10.69
N GLN A 276 -14.49 -4.00 -9.44
CA GLN A 276 -15.10 -3.31 -8.30
C GLN A 276 -14.44 -1.97 -8.06
N TRP A 277 -13.11 -1.89 -8.06
CA TRP A 277 -12.36 -0.66 -7.78
C TRP A 277 -12.63 0.42 -8.82
N ASN A 278 -12.64 0.07 -10.11
CA ASN A 278 -12.94 1.01 -11.20
C ASN A 278 -14.34 1.63 -11.09
N ARG A 279 -15.34 0.90 -10.61
CA ARG A 279 -16.70 1.45 -10.39
C ARG A 279 -16.76 2.53 -9.30
N ARG A 280 -15.71 2.65 -8.46
CA ARG A 280 -15.65 3.62 -7.36
C ARG A 280 -14.81 4.84 -7.67
N LEU A 281 -14.11 4.85 -8.80
CA LEU A 281 -13.19 5.93 -9.11
C LEU A 281 -13.91 7.27 -9.28
N ASP A 282 -15.03 7.31 -9.98
CA ASP A 282 -15.77 8.57 -10.19
C ASP A 282 -16.18 9.21 -8.87
N ASP A 283 -16.77 8.44 -7.97
CA ASP A 283 -17.19 8.93 -6.65
C ASP A 283 -15.98 9.40 -5.81
N ALA A 284 -14.90 8.60 -5.80
CA ALA A 284 -13.69 8.91 -5.05
C ALA A 284 -13.00 10.19 -5.57
N PHE A 285 -12.91 10.37 -6.89
CA PHE A 285 -12.34 11.56 -7.50
C PHE A 285 -13.25 12.79 -7.37
N GLN A 286 -14.56 12.62 -7.42
CA GLN A 286 -15.51 13.71 -7.13
C GLN A 286 -15.29 14.22 -5.70
N SER A 287 -15.21 13.33 -4.73
CA SER A 287 -14.91 13.69 -3.34
C SER A 287 -13.54 14.35 -3.21
N LEU A 288 -12.50 13.83 -3.85
CA LEU A 288 -11.16 14.43 -3.88
C LEU A 288 -11.19 15.87 -4.39
N PHE A 289 -11.79 16.12 -5.57
CA PHE A 289 -11.84 17.44 -6.17
C PHE A 289 -12.61 18.45 -5.31
N ALA A 290 -13.68 18.02 -4.63
CA ALA A 290 -14.40 18.88 -3.70
C ALA A 290 -13.53 19.37 -2.53
N HIS A 291 -12.52 18.60 -2.12
CA HIS A 291 -11.59 18.96 -1.04
C HIS A 291 -10.37 19.75 -1.52
N LEU A 292 -9.88 19.52 -2.73
CA LEU A 292 -8.82 20.30 -3.34
C LEU A 292 -9.24 21.73 -3.71
N GLN A 293 -10.53 21.96 -4.01
CA GLN A 293 -11.08 23.26 -4.41
C GLN A 293 -11.51 24.17 -3.25
N ARG A 294 -11.55 23.66 -2.03
CA ARG A 294 -11.91 24.45 -0.83
C ARG A 294 -10.73 25.31 -0.35
N LYS A 295 -10.26 26.23 -1.20
CA LYS A 295 -9.26 27.25 -0.83
C LYS A 295 -9.93 28.57 -0.47
#